data_b54438da409fd83a9875e655bc6531a5
#
_entry.id   b54438da409fd83a9875e655bc6531a5
#
_cell.length_a   1.000
_cell.length_b   1.000
_cell.length_c   1.000
_cell.angle_alpha   90.00
_cell.angle_beta   90.00
_cell.angle_gamma   90.00
#
_symmetry.space_group_name_H-M   'P 1'
#
loop_
_entity.id
_entity.type
_entity.pdbx_description
1 polymer ?
#
loop_
_entity_poly.entity_id
_entity_poly.type
_entity_poly.pdbx_seq_one_letter_code
_entity_poly.pdbx_strand_id
1 'polypeptide(L)'
;MIDQRVTLKALAVAVLCSYATYSVAQGLGDTPGPETPSEIAPLEADPQILLNRLGTLTGEGDAVEATRLANEIQERWTHTGSATLDLLLQRGIDAMQDGDFVRAIAHLTALTDHAPEFAEGWNQRATAFFLTDRYGEALSDIEQVLILEPRHFGALAGLGIILEELGDEQGALRAFRAAQQIFPAEENVNRSVERLEAATGGRTL
;
A
#
# COMPACT_ATOMS: atom_id res chain seq x y z
N MET A 1 -27.03 -14.79 -1.43
CA MET A 1 -25.62 -15.26 -1.55
C MET A 1 -24.85 -14.05 -2.00
N ILE A 2 -24.17 -13.36 -1.07
CA ILE A 2 -23.32 -12.19 -1.39
C ILE A 2 -22.12 -12.79 -2.10
N ASP A 3 -21.82 -12.28 -3.29
CA ASP A 3 -20.75 -12.79 -4.15
C ASP A 3 -19.40 -12.60 -3.40
N GLN A 4 -18.75 -13.71 -3.09
CA GLN A 4 -17.49 -13.75 -2.35
C GLN A 4 -16.39 -12.89 -3.04
N ARG A 5 -16.48 -12.72 -4.36
CA ARG A 5 -15.59 -11.89 -5.17
C ARG A 5 -15.75 -10.38 -4.86
N VAL A 6 -16.99 -9.93 -4.61
CA VAL A 6 -17.25 -8.52 -4.25
C VAL A 6 -16.69 -8.21 -2.86
N THR A 7 -16.77 -9.18 -1.94
CA THR A 7 -16.26 -9.01 -0.57
C THR A 7 -14.73 -9.00 -0.54
N LEU A 8 -14.07 -9.83 -1.36
CA LEU A 8 -12.61 -9.89 -1.43
C LEU A 8 -12.04 -8.62 -2.08
N LYS A 9 -12.67 -8.12 -3.17
CA LYS A 9 -12.30 -6.85 -3.79
C LYS A 9 -12.51 -5.66 -2.85
N ALA A 10 -13.57 -5.64 -2.06
CA ALA A 10 -13.79 -4.61 -1.05
C ALA A 10 -12.72 -4.65 0.07
N LEU A 11 -12.27 -5.86 0.48
CA LEU A 11 -11.16 -6.01 1.43
C LEU A 11 -9.82 -5.59 0.82
N ALA A 12 -9.58 -5.93 -0.45
CA ALA A 12 -8.39 -5.53 -1.19
C ALA A 12 -8.28 -4.01 -1.32
N VAL A 13 -9.41 -3.35 -1.61
CA VAL A 13 -9.49 -1.87 -1.64
C VAL A 13 -9.20 -1.29 -0.26
N ALA A 14 -9.64 -1.92 0.82
CA ALA A 14 -9.34 -1.48 2.19
C ALA A 14 -7.84 -1.60 2.51
N VAL A 15 -7.16 -2.66 2.07
CA VAL A 15 -5.70 -2.84 2.27
C VAL A 15 -4.90 -1.90 1.37
N LEU A 16 -5.35 -1.66 0.14
CA LEU A 16 -4.67 -0.80 -0.83
C LEU A 16 -5.03 0.69 -0.68
N CYS A 17 -6.24 1.00 -0.18
CA CYS A 17 -6.77 2.37 0.00
C CYS A 17 -6.83 2.84 1.47
N SER A 18 -6.56 2.00 2.47
CA SER A 18 -6.61 2.39 3.89
C SER A 18 -5.64 3.53 4.25
N TYR A 19 -4.74 3.84 3.35
CA TYR A 19 -3.76 4.91 3.50
C TYR A 19 -4.17 6.22 2.78
N ALA A 20 -5.27 6.24 2.03
CA ALA A 20 -5.67 7.39 1.20
C ALA A 20 -6.70 8.33 1.85
N THR A 21 -7.21 8.04 3.06
CA THR A 21 -8.21 8.88 3.72
C THR A 21 -7.63 9.69 4.88
N TYR A 22 -6.70 10.59 4.60
CA TYR A 22 -6.46 11.72 5.50
C TYR A 22 -7.27 12.91 4.99
N SER A 23 -8.51 13.00 5.46
CA SER A 23 -9.36 14.18 5.30
C SER A 23 -8.74 15.33 6.09
N VAL A 24 -8.31 16.37 5.40
CA VAL A 24 -7.93 17.65 6.00
C VAL A 24 -9.18 18.28 6.61
N ALA A 25 -9.42 18.03 7.89
CA ALA A 25 -10.30 18.86 8.69
C ALA A 25 -9.50 20.10 9.13
N GLN A 26 -9.54 21.19 8.37
CA GLN A 26 -9.07 22.49 8.83
C GLN A 26 -10.10 23.08 9.79
N GLY A 27 -9.86 22.91 11.09
CA GLY A 27 -10.49 23.69 12.15
C GLY A 27 -9.81 25.03 12.28
N LEU A 28 -10.53 26.09 12.00
CA LEU A 28 -10.17 27.47 12.33
C LEU A 28 -10.18 27.69 13.85
N GLY A 29 -9.06 28.22 14.39
CA GLY A 29 -9.05 29.00 15.63
C GLY A 29 -8.34 28.33 16.79
N ASP A 30 -7.08 28.75 17.05
CA ASP A 30 -6.74 29.43 18.31
C ASP A 30 -5.26 29.90 18.32
N THR A 31 -5.00 31.00 18.96
CA THR A 31 -3.72 31.73 19.05
C THR A 31 -2.62 30.90 19.72
N PRO A 32 -1.34 31.01 19.29
CA PRO A 32 -0.25 30.21 19.84
C PRO A 32 0.21 30.77 21.22
N GLY A 33 0.20 29.87 22.19
CA GLY A 33 1.01 30.03 23.42
C GLY A 33 2.47 29.67 23.13
N PRO A 34 3.42 30.02 24.02
CA PRO A 34 4.85 29.82 23.75
C PRO A 34 5.18 28.34 23.65
N GLU A 35 5.54 27.94 22.44
CA GLU A 35 5.96 26.60 22.13
C GLU A 35 7.29 26.27 22.80
N THR A 36 7.28 25.27 23.67
CA THR A 36 8.51 24.52 23.95
C THR A 36 9.00 23.91 22.65
N PRO A 37 10.30 23.94 22.33
CA PRO A 37 10.80 23.28 21.13
C PRO A 37 10.53 21.77 21.26
N SER A 38 9.43 21.30 20.68
CA SER A 38 9.30 19.88 20.39
C SER A 38 10.36 19.59 19.34
N GLU A 39 11.25 18.70 19.68
CA GLU A 39 12.27 18.14 18.81
C GLU A 39 11.60 17.74 17.50
N ILE A 40 11.70 18.62 16.49
CA ILE A 40 11.30 18.32 15.12
C ILE A 40 12.26 17.22 14.71
N ALA A 41 11.79 15.98 14.78
CA ALA A 41 12.53 14.86 14.21
C ALA A 41 12.80 15.21 12.73
N PRO A 42 14.06 15.13 12.29
CA PRO A 42 14.40 15.57 10.95
C PRO A 42 13.58 14.78 9.91
N LEU A 43 12.95 15.48 8.97
CA LEU A 43 12.33 14.91 7.76
C LEU A 43 13.34 14.14 6.86
N GLU A 44 14.51 13.81 7.39
CA GLU A 44 15.68 13.27 6.68
C GLU A 44 15.99 11.80 7.02
N ALA A 45 15.18 11.11 7.81
CA ALA A 45 15.46 9.70 8.03
C ALA A 45 15.22 8.92 6.73
N ASP A 46 16.27 8.29 6.20
CA ASP A 46 16.20 7.38 5.06
C ASP A 46 14.99 6.42 5.23
N PRO A 47 14.10 6.28 4.21
CA PRO A 47 13.00 5.33 4.27
C PRO A 47 13.42 3.92 4.73
N GLN A 48 14.64 3.50 4.42
CA GLN A 48 15.21 2.21 4.86
C GLN A 48 15.37 2.13 6.38
N ILE A 49 15.65 3.24 7.06
CA ILE A 49 15.74 3.28 8.54
C ILE A 49 14.34 3.07 9.14
N LEU A 50 13.33 3.74 8.57
CA LEU A 50 11.93 3.58 9.02
C LEU A 50 11.41 2.16 8.78
N LEU A 51 11.71 1.58 7.62
CA LEU A 51 11.37 0.19 7.30
C LEU A 51 12.05 -0.81 8.25
N ASN A 52 13.33 -0.56 8.61
CA ASN A 52 14.01 -1.38 9.60
C ASN A 52 13.34 -1.29 10.97
N ARG A 53 12.96 -0.08 11.40
CA ARG A 53 12.23 0.12 12.64
C ARG A 53 10.87 -0.55 12.61
N LEU A 54 10.11 -0.39 11.52
CA LEU A 54 8.80 -1.00 11.33
C LEU A 54 8.85 -2.52 11.51
N GLY A 55 9.86 -3.18 10.93
CA GLY A 55 10.05 -4.63 11.02
C GLY A 55 10.37 -5.14 12.44
N THR A 56 10.75 -4.27 13.38
CA THR A 56 11.01 -4.66 14.78
C THR A 56 9.77 -4.56 15.67
N LEU A 57 8.70 -3.95 15.20
CA LEU A 57 7.46 -3.73 15.97
C LEU A 57 6.55 -4.95 15.85
N THR A 58 6.70 -5.90 16.77
CA THR A 58 6.00 -7.20 16.75
C THR A 58 5.10 -7.43 17.96
N GLY A 59 5.14 -6.54 18.96
CA GLY A 59 4.39 -6.65 20.20
C GLY A 59 2.95 -6.11 20.09
N GLU A 60 2.03 -6.65 20.93
CA GLU A 60 0.65 -6.14 20.99
C GLU A 60 0.56 -4.65 21.33
N GLY A 61 1.56 -4.08 22.03
CA GLY A 61 1.64 -2.65 22.33
C GLY A 61 2.18 -1.78 21.21
N ASP A 62 2.75 -2.38 20.18
CA ASP A 62 3.46 -1.66 19.11
C ASP A 62 2.56 -1.21 17.95
N ALA A 63 1.31 -1.66 17.90
CA ALA A 63 0.40 -1.46 16.76
C ALA A 63 0.22 0.02 16.39
N VAL A 64 0.11 0.91 17.38
CA VAL A 64 -0.06 2.35 17.15
C VAL A 64 1.20 2.97 16.54
N GLU A 65 2.38 2.62 17.08
CA GLU A 65 3.65 3.11 16.54
C GLU A 65 3.92 2.52 15.14
N ALA A 66 3.64 1.24 14.94
CA ALA A 66 3.78 0.57 13.65
C ALA A 66 2.90 1.23 12.58
N THR A 67 1.64 1.52 12.90
CA THR A 67 0.73 2.23 11.98
C THR A 67 1.24 3.64 11.68
N ARG A 68 1.73 4.38 12.68
CA ARG A 68 2.31 5.71 12.48
C ARG A 68 3.51 5.68 11.54
N LEU A 69 4.45 4.72 11.76
CA LEU A 69 5.62 4.56 10.90
C LEU A 69 5.24 4.13 9.48
N ALA A 70 4.29 3.20 9.33
CA ALA A 70 3.81 2.78 8.03
C ALA A 70 3.22 3.95 7.24
N ASN A 71 2.40 4.81 7.89
CA ASN A 71 1.86 6.02 7.28
C ASN A 71 2.96 7.02 6.88
N GLU A 72 3.97 7.21 7.73
CA GLU A 72 5.12 8.08 7.43
C GLU A 72 5.93 7.58 6.24
N ILE A 73 6.16 6.26 6.12
CA ILE A 73 6.81 5.64 4.97
C ILE A 73 5.97 5.86 3.71
N GLN A 74 4.67 5.61 3.81
CA GLN A 74 3.72 5.76 2.70
C GLN A 74 3.70 7.22 2.20
N GLU A 75 3.62 8.19 3.10
CA GLU A 75 3.65 9.61 2.75
C GLU A 75 4.92 9.96 1.96
N ARG A 76 6.07 9.43 2.35
CA ARG A 76 7.33 9.64 1.62
C ARG A 76 7.31 9.01 0.23
N TRP A 77 6.72 7.82 0.10
CA TRP A 77 6.58 7.16 -1.20
C TRP A 77 5.61 7.89 -2.14
N THR A 78 4.69 8.73 -1.61
CA THR A 78 3.74 9.48 -2.45
C THR A 78 4.29 10.82 -2.98
N HIS A 79 5.51 11.22 -2.61
CA HIS A 79 6.11 12.48 -3.03
C HIS A 79 7.22 12.27 -4.04
N THR A 80 7.03 12.81 -5.24
CA THR A 80 8.05 12.77 -6.31
C THR A 80 9.05 13.92 -6.22
N GLY A 81 8.75 14.96 -5.45
CA GLY A 81 9.47 16.24 -5.46
C GLY A 81 9.08 17.18 -6.61
N SER A 82 8.13 16.77 -7.45
CA SER A 82 7.59 17.56 -8.56
C SER A 82 6.09 17.76 -8.40
N ALA A 83 5.64 18.98 -8.20
CA ALA A 83 4.22 19.30 -8.04
C ALA A 83 3.35 18.81 -9.22
N THR A 84 3.90 18.73 -10.41
CA THR A 84 3.19 18.24 -11.61
C THR A 84 2.98 16.72 -11.54
N LEU A 85 4.00 15.97 -11.12
CA LEU A 85 3.93 14.51 -10.98
C LEU A 85 3.05 14.14 -9.79
N ASP A 86 3.18 14.84 -8.66
CA ASP A 86 2.32 14.66 -7.49
C ASP A 86 0.85 14.93 -7.84
N LEU A 87 0.56 15.93 -8.70
CA LEU A 87 -0.80 16.18 -9.21
C LEU A 87 -1.31 15.06 -10.12
N LEU A 88 -0.46 14.42 -10.92
CA LEU A 88 -0.86 13.25 -11.73
C LEU A 88 -1.20 12.06 -10.83
N LEU A 89 -0.40 11.82 -9.80
CA LEU A 89 -0.69 10.78 -8.79
C LEU A 89 -2.05 11.04 -8.13
N GLN A 90 -2.26 12.27 -7.62
CA GLN A 90 -3.49 12.63 -6.94
C GLN A 90 -4.72 12.47 -7.85
N ARG A 91 -4.64 12.92 -9.11
CA ARG A 91 -5.74 12.74 -10.08
C ARG A 91 -6.04 11.28 -10.39
N GLY A 92 -5.00 10.43 -10.40
CA GLY A 92 -5.17 8.99 -10.55
C GLY A 92 -5.93 8.39 -9.37
N ILE A 93 -5.54 8.76 -8.15
CA ILE A 93 -6.20 8.31 -6.90
C ILE A 93 -7.65 8.81 -6.83
N ASP A 94 -7.88 10.10 -7.10
CA ASP A 94 -9.24 10.69 -7.10
C ASP A 94 -10.15 9.96 -8.11
N ALA A 95 -9.65 9.71 -9.32
CA ALA A 95 -10.40 8.99 -10.34
C ALA A 95 -10.72 7.54 -9.92
N MET A 96 -9.82 6.85 -9.20
CA MET A 96 -10.10 5.52 -8.63
C MET A 96 -11.21 5.60 -7.57
N GLN A 97 -11.19 6.60 -6.71
CA GLN A 97 -12.22 6.81 -5.68
C GLN A 97 -13.60 7.10 -6.30
N ASP A 98 -13.62 7.83 -7.42
CA ASP A 98 -14.83 8.09 -8.22
C ASP A 98 -15.31 6.86 -9.02
N GLY A 99 -14.52 5.77 -9.05
CA GLY A 99 -14.78 4.58 -9.87
C GLY A 99 -14.49 4.76 -11.36
N ASP A 100 -13.85 5.88 -11.75
CA ASP A 100 -13.44 6.16 -13.13
C ASP A 100 -12.04 5.56 -13.41
N PHE A 101 -11.99 4.24 -13.47
CA PHE A 101 -10.73 3.50 -13.65
C PHE A 101 -10.05 3.80 -14.99
N VAL A 102 -10.82 4.18 -16.02
CA VAL A 102 -10.24 4.56 -17.32
C VAL A 102 -9.41 5.83 -17.18
N ARG A 103 -9.95 6.84 -16.48
CA ARG A 103 -9.24 8.09 -16.21
C ARG A 103 -8.09 7.89 -15.24
N ALA A 104 -8.28 7.06 -14.21
CA ALA A 104 -7.22 6.69 -13.27
C ALA A 104 -6.01 6.10 -13.99
N ILE A 105 -6.22 5.07 -14.81
CA ILE A 105 -5.16 4.42 -15.59
C ILE A 105 -4.47 5.43 -16.53
N ALA A 106 -5.23 6.34 -17.16
CA ALA A 106 -4.64 7.34 -18.03
C ALA A 106 -3.70 8.31 -17.30
N HIS A 107 -4.12 8.83 -16.12
CA HIS A 107 -3.26 9.70 -15.31
C HIS A 107 -2.03 8.97 -14.76
N LEU A 108 -2.22 7.75 -14.26
CA LEU A 108 -1.12 6.95 -13.72
C LEU A 108 -0.16 6.47 -14.81
N THR A 109 -0.64 6.22 -16.03
CA THR A 109 0.23 5.93 -17.17
C THR A 109 1.08 7.15 -17.53
N ALA A 110 0.47 8.34 -17.60
CA ALA A 110 1.25 9.55 -17.82
C ALA A 110 2.30 9.76 -16.69
N LEU A 111 1.95 9.44 -15.45
CA LEU A 111 2.90 9.50 -14.33
C LEU A 111 4.07 8.53 -14.53
N THR A 112 3.81 7.25 -14.80
CA THR A 112 4.87 6.24 -14.98
C THR A 112 5.72 6.47 -16.23
N ASP A 113 5.17 7.10 -17.27
CA ASP A 113 5.92 7.48 -18.47
C ASP A 113 6.89 8.64 -18.20
N HIS A 114 6.53 9.58 -17.31
CA HIS A 114 7.35 10.75 -16.97
C HIS A 114 8.27 10.53 -15.77
N ALA A 115 7.94 9.59 -14.90
CA ALA A 115 8.72 9.23 -13.71
C ALA A 115 8.79 7.69 -13.56
N PRO A 116 9.49 6.99 -14.46
CA PRO A 116 9.55 5.53 -14.44
C PRO A 116 10.25 4.96 -13.19
N GLU A 117 11.04 5.78 -12.50
CA GLU A 117 11.70 5.42 -11.22
C GLU A 117 10.81 5.62 -9.98
N PHE A 118 9.60 6.14 -10.15
CA PHE A 118 8.69 6.42 -9.05
C PHE A 118 7.78 5.23 -8.76
N ALA A 119 8.18 4.40 -7.80
CA ALA A 119 7.54 3.12 -7.48
C ALA A 119 6.03 3.26 -7.18
N GLU A 120 5.60 4.30 -6.44
CA GLU A 120 4.20 4.48 -6.08
C GLU A 120 3.30 4.74 -7.29
N GLY A 121 3.80 5.35 -8.36
CA GLY A 121 3.05 5.50 -9.62
C GLY A 121 2.65 4.15 -10.22
N TRP A 122 3.58 3.20 -10.24
CA TRP A 122 3.32 1.83 -10.68
C TRP A 122 2.38 1.09 -9.74
N ASN A 123 2.56 1.25 -8.41
CA ASN A 123 1.72 0.63 -7.40
C ASN A 123 0.25 1.05 -7.53
N GLN A 124 0.00 2.34 -7.69
CA GLN A 124 -1.36 2.87 -7.87
C GLN A 124 -1.97 2.42 -9.19
N ARG A 125 -1.18 2.31 -10.28
CA ARG A 125 -1.67 1.80 -11.56
C ARG A 125 -1.98 0.30 -11.48
N ALA A 126 -1.15 -0.48 -10.79
CA ALA A 126 -1.43 -1.88 -10.50
C ALA A 126 -2.77 -2.06 -9.78
N THR A 127 -3.06 -1.19 -8.81
CA THR A 127 -4.34 -1.17 -8.10
C THR A 127 -5.51 -0.91 -9.05
N ALA A 128 -5.40 0.08 -9.94
CA ALA A 128 -6.43 0.37 -10.94
C ALA A 128 -6.64 -0.80 -11.93
N PHE A 129 -5.57 -1.47 -12.34
CA PHE A 129 -5.65 -2.67 -13.16
C PHE A 129 -6.31 -3.84 -12.42
N PHE A 130 -5.94 -4.08 -11.16
CA PHE A 130 -6.58 -5.10 -10.32
C PHE A 130 -8.09 -4.87 -10.19
N LEU A 131 -8.53 -3.63 -9.93
CA LEU A 131 -9.93 -3.28 -9.78
C LEU A 131 -10.76 -3.47 -11.07
N THR A 132 -10.08 -3.53 -12.21
CA THR A 132 -10.68 -3.79 -13.53
C THR A 132 -10.44 -5.19 -14.06
N ASP A 133 -10.02 -6.15 -13.21
CA ASP A 133 -9.74 -7.56 -13.54
C ASP A 133 -8.58 -7.74 -14.56
N ARG A 134 -7.74 -6.73 -14.71
CA ARG A 134 -6.57 -6.75 -15.60
C ARG A 134 -5.35 -7.26 -14.83
N TYR A 135 -5.44 -8.51 -14.35
CA TYR A 135 -4.43 -9.09 -13.45
C TYR A 135 -3.02 -9.18 -14.08
N GLY A 136 -2.92 -9.41 -15.39
CA GLY A 136 -1.63 -9.49 -16.08
C GLY A 136 -0.88 -8.17 -16.03
N GLU A 137 -1.57 -7.06 -16.31
CA GLU A 137 -0.99 -5.72 -16.25
C GLU A 137 -0.71 -5.31 -14.80
N ALA A 138 -1.59 -5.68 -13.86
CA ALA A 138 -1.36 -5.45 -12.44
C ALA A 138 -0.09 -6.14 -11.95
N LEU A 139 0.13 -7.40 -12.31
CA LEU A 139 1.35 -8.14 -11.95
C LEU A 139 2.61 -7.53 -12.57
N SER A 140 2.54 -7.08 -13.83
CA SER A 140 3.67 -6.41 -14.47
C SER A 140 4.05 -5.11 -13.77
N ASP A 141 3.06 -4.32 -13.34
CA ASP A 141 3.31 -3.08 -12.60
C ASP A 141 3.86 -3.37 -11.19
N ILE A 142 3.33 -4.38 -10.49
CA ILE A 142 3.88 -4.81 -9.18
C ILE A 142 5.33 -5.28 -9.31
N GLU A 143 5.68 -5.98 -10.40
CA GLU A 143 7.08 -6.36 -10.66
C GLU A 143 7.97 -5.11 -10.73
N GLN A 144 7.53 -4.05 -11.43
CA GLN A 144 8.27 -2.79 -11.49
C GLN A 144 8.39 -2.13 -10.10
N VAL A 145 7.33 -2.13 -9.30
CA VAL A 145 7.39 -1.63 -7.92
C VAL A 145 8.48 -2.36 -7.13
N LEU A 146 8.50 -3.70 -7.19
CA LEU A 146 9.42 -4.52 -6.39
C LEU A 146 10.86 -4.49 -6.92
N ILE A 147 11.07 -4.12 -8.18
CA ILE A 147 12.41 -3.81 -8.72
C ILE A 147 12.91 -2.48 -8.15
N LEU A 148 12.06 -1.46 -8.08
CA LEU A 148 12.41 -0.12 -7.60
C LEU A 148 12.50 -0.07 -6.07
N GLU A 149 11.55 -0.68 -5.38
CA GLU A 149 11.46 -0.73 -3.92
C GLU A 149 11.11 -2.18 -3.48
N PRO A 150 12.13 -3.03 -3.26
CA PRO A 150 11.91 -4.44 -2.88
C PRO A 150 11.18 -4.63 -1.54
N ARG A 151 11.14 -3.59 -0.72
CA ARG A 151 10.49 -3.60 0.59
C ARG A 151 9.15 -2.86 0.58
N HIS A 152 8.53 -2.70 -0.57
CA HIS A 152 7.22 -2.07 -0.69
C HIS A 152 6.13 -3.02 -0.16
N PHE A 153 5.82 -2.93 1.13
CA PHE A 153 4.90 -3.86 1.80
C PHE A 153 3.49 -3.86 1.20
N GLY A 154 3.00 -2.70 0.72
CA GLY A 154 1.72 -2.61 0.03
C GLY A 154 1.70 -3.38 -1.29
N ALA A 155 2.76 -3.28 -2.10
CA ALA A 155 2.87 -4.03 -3.36
C ALA A 155 2.99 -5.54 -3.11
N LEU A 156 3.73 -5.97 -2.08
CA LEU A 156 3.81 -7.38 -1.68
C LEU A 156 2.46 -7.92 -1.22
N ALA A 157 1.69 -7.14 -0.45
CA ALA A 157 0.33 -7.51 -0.07
C ALA A 157 -0.60 -7.59 -1.30
N GLY A 158 -0.53 -6.60 -2.21
CA GLY A 158 -1.25 -6.60 -3.48
C GLY A 158 -0.92 -7.81 -4.35
N LEU A 159 0.36 -8.18 -4.43
CA LEU A 159 0.78 -9.42 -5.12
C LEU A 159 0.10 -10.65 -4.51
N GLY A 160 0.06 -10.74 -3.18
CA GLY A 160 -0.61 -11.83 -2.47
C GLY A 160 -2.08 -11.93 -2.84
N ILE A 161 -2.78 -10.79 -2.86
CA ILE A 161 -4.21 -10.72 -3.23
C ILE A 161 -4.44 -11.17 -4.66
N ILE A 162 -3.65 -10.69 -5.62
CA ILE A 162 -3.80 -11.06 -7.04
C ILE A 162 -3.52 -12.54 -7.24
N LEU A 163 -2.47 -13.09 -6.63
CA LEU A 163 -2.13 -14.51 -6.74
C LEU A 163 -3.23 -15.40 -6.14
N GLU A 164 -3.88 -14.96 -5.06
CA GLU A 164 -5.01 -15.65 -4.48
C GLU A 164 -6.22 -15.65 -5.42
N GLU A 165 -6.54 -14.53 -6.05
CA GLU A 165 -7.61 -14.44 -7.07
C GLU A 165 -7.33 -15.37 -8.28
N LEU A 166 -6.06 -15.56 -8.62
CA LEU A 166 -5.63 -16.47 -9.70
C LEU A 166 -5.56 -17.93 -9.24
N GLY A 167 -5.80 -18.22 -7.95
CA GLY A 167 -5.77 -19.58 -7.39
C GLY A 167 -4.37 -20.09 -7.03
N ASP A 168 -3.33 -19.26 -7.09
CA ASP A 168 -2.00 -19.61 -6.59
C ASP A 168 -1.88 -19.32 -5.09
N GLU A 169 -2.52 -20.16 -4.27
CA GLU A 169 -2.50 -20.02 -2.81
C GLU A 169 -1.07 -20.06 -2.23
N GLN A 170 -0.17 -20.84 -2.83
CA GLN A 170 1.21 -20.92 -2.35
C GLN A 170 2.02 -19.67 -2.72
N GLY A 171 1.83 -19.14 -3.91
CA GLY A 171 2.39 -17.86 -4.33
C GLY A 171 1.90 -16.72 -3.44
N ALA A 172 0.59 -16.67 -3.21
CA ALA A 172 -0.06 -15.71 -2.33
C ALA A 172 0.51 -15.76 -0.90
N LEU A 173 0.64 -16.95 -0.32
CA LEU A 173 1.22 -17.12 1.02
C LEU A 173 2.67 -16.63 1.09
N ARG A 174 3.48 -16.88 0.05
CA ARG A 174 4.86 -16.36 0.01
C ARG A 174 4.88 -14.82 -0.04
N ALA A 175 4.02 -14.21 -0.84
CA ALA A 175 3.93 -12.76 -0.97
C ALA A 175 3.45 -12.10 0.33
N PHE A 176 2.40 -12.64 0.96
CA PHE A 176 1.92 -12.12 2.26
C PHE A 176 2.95 -12.29 3.38
N ARG A 177 3.68 -13.40 3.43
CA ARG A 177 4.78 -13.59 4.40
C ARG A 177 5.92 -12.57 4.18
N ALA A 178 6.22 -12.24 2.93
CA ALA A 178 7.21 -11.20 2.63
C ALA A 178 6.72 -9.82 3.11
N ALA A 179 5.45 -9.47 2.91
CA ALA A 179 4.85 -8.26 3.46
C ALA A 179 4.87 -8.25 4.99
N GLN A 180 4.48 -9.36 5.64
CA GLN A 180 4.49 -9.53 7.09
C GLN A 180 5.88 -9.35 7.72
N GLN A 181 6.94 -9.79 7.05
CA GLN A 181 8.32 -9.58 7.53
C GLN A 181 8.70 -8.09 7.58
N ILE A 182 8.14 -7.27 6.71
CA ILE A 182 8.41 -5.83 6.65
C ILE A 182 7.51 -5.07 7.61
N PHE A 183 6.23 -5.44 7.67
CA PHE A 183 5.21 -4.83 8.53
C PHE A 183 4.47 -5.89 9.35
N PRO A 184 5.08 -6.39 10.46
CA PRO A 184 4.52 -7.49 11.26
C PRO A 184 3.17 -7.18 11.92
N ALA A 185 2.90 -5.90 12.19
CA ALA A 185 1.66 -5.47 12.85
C ALA A 185 0.48 -5.28 11.88
N GLU A 186 0.64 -5.58 10.57
CA GLU A 186 -0.47 -5.44 9.60
C GLU A 186 -1.48 -6.58 9.74
N GLU A 187 -2.63 -6.28 10.36
CA GLU A 187 -3.64 -7.29 10.71
C GLU A 187 -4.24 -8.02 9.50
N ASN A 188 -4.45 -7.33 8.37
CA ASN A 188 -5.06 -7.96 7.19
C ASN A 188 -4.10 -8.96 6.56
N VAL A 189 -2.81 -8.63 6.51
CA VAL A 189 -1.76 -9.53 6.02
C VAL A 189 -1.65 -10.74 6.94
N ASN A 190 -1.64 -10.52 8.26
CA ASN A 190 -1.55 -11.59 9.26
C ASN A 190 -2.72 -12.58 9.13
N ARG A 191 -3.95 -12.07 9.00
CA ARG A 191 -5.14 -12.92 8.78
C ARG A 191 -5.07 -13.70 7.47
N SER A 192 -4.51 -13.11 6.41
CA SER A 192 -4.33 -13.81 5.14
C SER A 192 -3.29 -14.93 5.24
N VAL A 193 -2.18 -14.70 5.94
CA VAL A 193 -1.16 -15.71 6.23
C VAL A 193 -1.77 -16.87 7.01
N GLU A 194 -2.43 -16.62 8.14
CA GLU A 194 -3.06 -17.65 8.98
C GLU A 194 -4.07 -18.49 8.19
N ARG A 195 -4.93 -17.84 7.40
CA ARG A 195 -5.94 -18.52 6.59
C ARG A 195 -5.32 -19.42 5.52
N LEU A 196 -4.30 -18.93 4.81
CA LEU A 196 -3.63 -19.69 3.76
C LEU A 196 -2.76 -20.82 4.33
N GLU A 197 -2.14 -20.65 5.50
CA GLU A 197 -1.43 -21.71 6.20
C GLU A 197 -2.37 -22.86 6.59
N ALA A 198 -3.55 -22.52 7.12
CA ALA A 198 -4.55 -23.53 7.45
C ALA A 198 -5.06 -24.28 6.19
N ALA A 199 -5.24 -23.58 5.07
CA ALA A 199 -5.70 -24.16 3.82
C ALA A 199 -4.64 -25.06 3.15
N THR A 200 -3.37 -24.63 3.17
CA THR A 200 -2.26 -25.35 2.52
C THR A 200 -1.69 -26.46 3.41
N GLY A 201 -1.66 -26.28 4.74
CA GLY A 201 -1.21 -27.29 5.70
C GLY A 201 -2.12 -28.52 5.79
N GLY A 202 -3.41 -28.37 5.50
CA GLY A 202 -4.37 -29.48 5.43
C GLY A 202 -4.28 -30.37 4.16
N ARG A 203 -3.55 -29.95 3.14
CA ARG A 203 -3.38 -30.71 1.88
C ARG A 203 -2.18 -31.66 1.88
N THR A 204 -1.41 -31.73 2.94
CA THR A 204 -0.20 -32.57 3.06
C THR A 204 -0.45 -33.91 3.79
N LEU A 205 -1.71 -34.39 3.85
CA LEU A 205 -2.06 -35.72 4.39
C LEU A 205 -2.57 -36.65 3.29
#